data_7fde74f3bfa88963a427e0c5fb6fc01d
#
_entry.id   7fde74f3bfa88963a427e0c5fb6fc01d
#
_cell.length_a   1.000
_cell.length_b   1.000
_cell.length_c   1.000
_cell.angle_alpha   90.00
_cell.angle_beta   90.00
_cell.angle_gamma   90.00
#
_symmetry.space_group_name_H-M   'P 1'
#
loop_
_entity.id
_entity.type
_entity.pdbx_description
1 polymer ?
#
loop_
_entity_poly.entity_id
_entity_poly.type
_entity_poly.pdbx_seq_one_letter_code
_entity_poly.pdbx_strand_id
1 'polypeptide(L)'
;MPCITIRKAENADARRLAVIAYSAWEQGIYPLLTPRPGLREAERYRLTQVVAETLNRIIVAEVDGIVVGWCSRAARRAYIPYLFVMPELQRNGLGSMLLRRMESMLELAGAERVHLETPADNVPAVRFYEKQGYRILALRPDGRDAAQPFMSVHLEKRLMPFAGDVGHED
;
A
#
# COMPACT_ATOMS: atom_id res chain seq x y z
N MET A 1 -21.12 17.35 0.06
CA MET A 1 -19.91 16.63 -0.35
C MET A 1 -19.34 15.88 0.84
N PRO A 2 -18.90 14.64 0.70
CA PRO A 2 -18.28 13.92 1.80
C PRO A 2 -16.97 14.61 2.23
N CYS A 3 -16.74 14.66 3.52
CA CYS A 3 -15.50 15.18 4.09
C CYS A 3 -14.45 14.07 4.12
N ILE A 4 -13.38 14.25 3.38
CA ILE A 4 -12.26 13.29 3.33
C ILE A 4 -11.09 13.88 4.12
N THR A 5 -10.57 13.12 5.09
CA THR A 5 -9.37 13.47 5.85
C THR A 5 -8.35 12.34 5.84
N ILE A 6 -7.06 12.71 5.89
CA ILE A 6 -5.97 11.75 6.05
C ILE A 6 -5.20 12.12 7.31
N ARG A 7 -5.03 11.15 8.20
CA ARG A 7 -4.35 11.33 9.48
C ARG A 7 -3.51 10.10 9.85
N LYS A 8 -2.68 10.21 10.86
CA LYS A 8 -2.00 9.05 11.44
C LYS A 8 -3.01 8.12 12.10
N ALA A 9 -2.73 6.81 12.06
CA ALA A 9 -3.52 5.81 12.75
C ALA A 9 -3.37 5.95 14.27
N GLU A 10 -4.44 5.63 14.98
CA GLU A 10 -4.53 5.58 16.43
C GLU A 10 -4.84 4.15 16.91
N ASN A 11 -4.60 3.87 18.20
CA ASN A 11 -4.88 2.55 18.76
C ASN A 11 -6.33 2.09 18.54
N ALA A 12 -7.27 3.01 18.61
CA ALA A 12 -8.69 2.73 18.40
C ALA A 12 -9.02 2.27 16.96
N ASP A 13 -8.16 2.57 16.00
CA ASP A 13 -8.37 2.18 14.59
C ASP A 13 -8.04 0.71 14.31
N ALA A 14 -7.20 0.08 15.14
CA ALA A 14 -6.55 -1.20 14.82
C ALA A 14 -7.50 -2.27 14.32
N ARG A 15 -8.65 -2.46 14.98
CA ARG A 15 -9.66 -3.45 14.57
C ARG A 15 -10.21 -3.12 13.18
N ARG A 16 -10.52 -1.86 12.93
CA ARG A 16 -11.06 -1.40 11.64
C ARG A 16 -10.04 -1.57 10.52
N LEU A 17 -8.78 -1.28 10.77
CA LEU A 17 -7.70 -1.44 9.78
C LEU A 17 -7.54 -2.90 9.38
N ALA A 18 -7.62 -3.84 10.31
CA ALA A 18 -7.56 -5.27 10.02
C ALA A 18 -8.75 -5.72 9.15
N VAL A 19 -9.96 -5.23 9.43
CA VAL A 19 -11.16 -5.50 8.62
C VAL A 19 -11.00 -4.97 7.20
N ILE A 20 -10.52 -3.74 7.04
CA ILE A 20 -10.28 -3.14 5.71
C ILE A 20 -9.28 -3.97 4.91
N ALA A 21 -8.16 -4.31 5.52
CA ALA A 21 -7.11 -5.10 4.87
C ALA A 21 -7.63 -6.47 4.43
N TYR A 22 -8.34 -7.16 5.31
CA TYR A 22 -8.90 -8.47 4.98
C TYR A 22 -9.94 -8.38 3.84
N SER A 23 -10.85 -7.41 3.89
CA SER A 23 -11.86 -7.22 2.84
C SER A 23 -11.24 -6.92 1.48
N ALA A 24 -10.23 -6.05 1.45
CA ALA A 24 -9.50 -5.73 0.23
C ALA A 24 -8.71 -6.94 -0.30
N TRP A 25 -8.06 -7.69 0.57
CA TRP A 25 -7.36 -8.93 0.22
C TRP A 25 -8.32 -9.99 -0.31
N GLU A 26 -9.44 -10.20 0.35
CA GLU A 26 -10.42 -11.22 -0.05
C GLU A 26 -11.00 -10.96 -1.43
N GLN A 27 -11.20 -9.71 -1.81
CA GLN A 27 -11.70 -9.36 -3.14
C GLN A 27 -10.62 -9.27 -4.21
N GLY A 28 -9.43 -8.77 -3.87
CA GLY A 28 -8.40 -8.47 -4.86
C GLY A 28 -7.32 -9.55 -5.02
N ILE A 29 -6.99 -10.27 -3.97
CA ILE A 29 -5.88 -11.23 -3.96
C ILE A 29 -6.37 -12.66 -3.86
N TYR A 30 -7.30 -12.94 -2.95
CA TYR A 30 -7.78 -14.30 -2.71
C TYR A 30 -8.24 -15.03 -3.98
N PRO A 31 -8.95 -14.39 -4.94
CA PRO A 31 -9.35 -15.05 -6.19
C PRO A 31 -8.17 -15.48 -7.08
N LEU A 32 -6.98 -14.91 -6.86
CA LEU A 32 -5.75 -15.24 -7.60
C LEU A 32 -5.00 -16.44 -7.01
N LEU A 33 -5.38 -16.86 -5.80
CA LEU A 33 -4.69 -17.91 -5.05
C LEU A 33 -5.34 -19.26 -5.29
N THR A 34 -4.54 -20.32 -5.13
CA THR A 34 -5.09 -21.68 -5.08
C THR A 34 -5.82 -21.88 -3.75
N PRO A 35 -7.13 -22.20 -3.77
CA PRO A 35 -7.89 -22.43 -2.55
C PRO A 35 -7.29 -23.56 -1.71
N ARG A 36 -7.20 -23.35 -0.40
CA ARG A 36 -6.83 -24.39 0.57
C ARG A 36 -7.54 -24.15 1.90
N PRO A 37 -7.81 -25.21 2.68
CA PRO A 37 -8.44 -25.07 3.99
C PRO A 37 -7.64 -24.13 4.91
N GLY A 38 -8.34 -23.27 5.66
CA GLY A 38 -7.73 -22.38 6.65
C GLY A 38 -7.04 -21.14 6.10
N LEU A 39 -6.98 -20.95 4.77
CA LEU A 39 -6.27 -19.81 4.17
C LEU A 39 -6.87 -18.47 4.58
N ARG A 40 -8.19 -18.34 4.61
CA ARG A 40 -8.86 -17.11 5.01
C ARG A 40 -8.60 -16.75 6.48
N GLU A 41 -8.66 -17.73 7.36
CA GLU A 41 -8.41 -17.58 8.79
C GLU A 41 -6.96 -17.18 9.05
N ALA A 42 -6.03 -17.86 8.38
CA ALA A 42 -4.59 -17.56 8.47
C ALA A 42 -4.29 -16.13 8.02
N GLU A 43 -4.86 -15.69 6.92
CA GLU A 43 -4.66 -14.33 6.41
C GLU A 43 -5.31 -13.27 7.31
N ARG A 44 -6.50 -13.53 7.84
CA ARG A 44 -7.13 -12.65 8.82
C ARG A 44 -6.27 -12.46 10.05
N TYR A 45 -5.72 -13.54 10.57
CA TYR A 45 -4.79 -13.50 11.70
C TYR A 45 -3.53 -12.70 11.34
N ARG A 46 -2.90 -13.01 10.21
CA ARG A 46 -1.68 -12.33 9.75
C ARG A 46 -1.89 -10.82 9.61
N LEU A 47 -2.98 -10.39 8.98
CA LEU A 47 -3.28 -8.96 8.79
C LEU A 47 -3.55 -8.25 10.12
N THR A 48 -4.16 -8.92 11.09
CA THR A 48 -4.34 -8.40 12.45
C THR A 48 -2.98 -8.15 13.11
N GLN A 49 -2.04 -9.10 12.99
CA GLN A 49 -0.68 -8.94 13.51
C GLN A 49 0.08 -7.81 12.80
N VAL A 50 -0.01 -7.74 11.48
CA VAL A 50 0.60 -6.66 10.69
C VAL A 50 0.15 -5.30 11.19
N VAL A 51 -1.14 -5.10 11.40
CA VAL A 51 -1.68 -3.83 11.92
C VAL A 51 -1.11 -3.52 13.31
N ALA A 52 -1.11 -4.49 14.21
CA ALA A 52 -0.59 -4.31 15.57
C ALA A 52 0.90 -3.91 15.58
N GLU A 53 1.70 -4.54 14.75
CA GLU A 53 3.15 -4.31 14.67
C GLU A 53 3.55 -3.02 13.95
N THR A 54 2.68 -2.52 13.07
CA THR A 54 3.02 -1.38 12.18
C THR A 54 2.18 -0.14 12.43
N LEU A 55 1.34 -0.12 13.45
CA LEU A 55 0.34 0.93 13.69
C LEU A 55 0.94 2.36 13.66
N ASN A 56 2.12 2.53 14.25
CA ASN A 56 2.84 3.81 14.27
C ASN A 56 3.39 4.25 12.91
N ARG A 57 3.28 3.42 11.89
CA ARG A 57 3.72 3.68 10.51
C ARG A 57 2.57 3.68 9.52
N ILE A 58 1.33 3.78 10.01
CA ILE A 58 0.11 3.77 9.21
C ILE A 58 -0.51 5.16 9.19
N ILE A 59 -0.95 5.56 7.99
CA ILE A 59 -1.88 6.67 7.81
C ILE A 59 -3.23 6.14 7.33
N VAL A 60 -4.30 6.77 7.75
CA VAL A 60 -5.67 6.37 7.43
C VAL A 60 -6.39 7.44 6.62
N ALA A 61 -7.29 7.02 5.76
CA ALA A 61 -8.27 7.89 5.12
C ALA A 61 -9.63 7.69 5.77
N GLU A 62 -10.26 8.81 6.13
CA GLU A 62 -11.62 8.87 6.64
C GLU A 62 -12.54 9.54 5.63
N VAL A 63 -13.75 9.04 5.55
CA VAL A 63 -14.87 9.69 4.87
C VAL A 63 -15.96 9.93 5.92
N ASP A 64 -16.28 11.19 6.16
CA ASP A 64 -17.24 11.61 7.19
C ASP A 64 -16.95 11.00 8.58
N GLY A 65 -15.67 10.95 8.96
CA GLY A 65 -15.20 10.43 10.25
C GLY A 65 -15.11 8.90 10.34
N ILE A 66 -15.38 8.18 9.26
CA ILE A 66 -15.27 6.72 9.21
C ILE A 66 -14.00 6.32 8.45
N VAL A 67 -13.13 5.54 9.07
CA VAL A 67 -11.92 5.01 8.44
C VAL A 67 -12.30 4.00 7.34
N VAL A 68 -11.84 4.25 6.12
CA VAL A 68 -12.19 3.49 4.91
C VAL A 68 -11.00 2.98 4.12
N GLY A 69 -9.79 3.40 4.48
CA GLY A 69 -8.57 2.95 3.83
C GLY A 69 -7.34 3.30 4.65
N TRP A 70 -6.21 2.67 4.35
CA TRP A 70 -4.95 2.95 5.01
C TRP A 70 -3.74 2.57 4.17
N CYS A 71 -2.62 3.19 4.49
CA CYS A 71 -1.33 2.97 3.85
C CYS A 71 -0.25 2.90 4.93
N SER A 72 0.69 1.97 4.78
CA SER A 72 1.82 1.84 5.70
C SER A 72 3.16 2.04 5.00
N ARG A 73 4.18 2.40 5.76
CA ARG A 73 5.57 2.43 5.33
C ARG A 73 6.42 1.44 6.12
N ALA A 74 7.52 1.00 5.51
CA ALA A 74 8.52 0.21 6.21
C ALA A 74 9.27 1.04 7.26
N ALA A 75 9.91 0.36 8.23
CA ALA A 75 10.59 1.03 9.34
C ALA A 75 11.88 1.75 8.93
N ARG A 76 12.64 1.18 7.99
CA ARG A 76 14.02 1.59 7.71
C ARG A 76 14.33 1.92 6.24
N ARG A 77 13.36 1.75 5.35
CA ARG A 77 13.55 2.00 3.91
C ARG A 77 12.32 2.67 3.33
N ALA A 78 12.50 3.41 2.24
CA ALA A 78 11.40 4.01 1.50
C ALA A 78 10.64 2.95 0.69
N TYR A 79 9.82 2.21 1.40
CA TYR A 79 9.04 1.10 0.88
C TYR A 79 7.63 1.13 1.48
N ILE A 80 6.63 0.91 0.63
CA ILE A 80 5.21 0.88 1.00
C ILE A 80 4.74 -0.57 0.93
N PRO A 81 4.65 -1.28 2.08
CA PRO A 81 4.23 -2.68 2.10
C PRO A 81 2.74 -2.88 1.89
N TYR A 82 1.91 -1.91 2.29
CA TYR A 82 0.46 -2.05 2.24
C TYR A 82 -0.26 -0.75 1.88
N LEU A 83 -1.24 -0.89 1.01
CA LEU A 83 -2.22 0.13 0.65
C LEU A 83 -3.56 -0.57 0.45
N PHE A 84 -4.51 -0.29 1.31
CA PHE A 84 -5.84 -0.89 1.27
C PHE A 84 -6.93 0.18 1.33
N VAL A 85 -7.96 -0.02 0.52
CA VAL A 85 -9.20 0.76 0.55
C VAL A 85 -10.36 -0.22 0.59
N MET A 86 -11.40 0.10 1.36
CA MET A 86 -12.63 -0.70 1.36
C MET A 86 -13.10 -0.92 -0.08
N PRO A 87 -13.40 -2.17 -0.47
CA PRO A 87 -13.73 -2.50 -1.85
C PRO A 87 -14.83 -1.64 -2.45
N GLU A 88 -15.86 -1.31 -1.68
CA GLU A 88 -17.01 -0.51 -2.10
C GLU A 88 -16.64 0.95 -2.41
N LEU A 89 -15.51 1.41 -1.89
CA LEU A 89 -15.03 2.78 -2.04
C LEU A 89 -13.78 2.91 -2.92
N GLN A 90 -13.34 1.83 -3.51
CA GLN A 90 -12.27 1.86 -4.50
C GLN A 90 -12.69 2.64 -5.74
N ARG A 91 -11.72 3.15 -6.50
CA ARG A 91 -11.91 3.98 -7.69
C ARG A 91 -12.53 5.37 -7.42
N ASN A 92 -12.54 5.82 -6.19
CA ASN A 92 -12.97 7.16 -5.79
C ASN A 92 -11.80 8.10 -5.43
N GLY A 93 -10.57 7.72 -5.81
CA GLY A 93 -9.37 8.53 -5.57
C GLY A 93 -8.76 8.40 -4.17
N LEU A 94 -9.35 7.62 -3.26
CA LEU A 94 -8.84 7.46 -1.88
C LEU A 94 -7.47 6.80 -1.85
N GLY A 95 -7.25 5.77 -2.67
CA GLY A 95 -5.95 5.12 -2.81
C GLY A 95 -4.86 6.08 -3.30
N SER A 96 -5.18 6.91 -4.27
CA SER A 96 -4.27 7.96 -4.77
C SER A 96 -3.95 9.00 -3.71
N MET A 97 -4.92 9.41 -2.91
CA MET A 97 -4.73 10.38 -1.82
C MET A 97 -3.81 9.81 -0.73
N LEU A 98 -4.07 8.58 -0.29
CA LEU A 98 -3.23 7.86 0.68
C LEU A 98 -1.80 7.72 0.17
N LEU A 99 -1.64 7.27 -1.07
CA LEU A 99 -0.33 7.04 -1.68
C LEU A 99 0.48 8.33 -1.77
N ARG A 100 -0.10 9.41 -2.28
CA ARG A 100 0.55 10.72 -2.38
C ARG A 100 0.94 11.28 -1.00
N ARG A 101 0.07 11.10 -0.01
CA ARG A 101 0.39 11.54 1.36
C ARG A 101 1.58 10.78 1.93
N MET A 102 1.63 9.46 1.73
CA MET A 102 2.76 8.64 2.17
C MET A 102 4.04 9.01 1.41
N GLU A 103 3.95 9.21 0.10
CA GLU A 103 5.09 9.68 -0.71
C GLU A 103 5.64 11.01 -0.19
N SER A 104 4.78 11.98 0.11
CA SER A 104 5.18 13.26 0.69
C SER A 104 5.89 13.10 2.04
N MET A 105 5.43 12.20 2.89
CA MET A 105 6.08 11.92 4.18
C MET A 105 7.46 11.29 3.98
N LEU A 106 7.59 10.37 3.03
CA LEU A 106 8.88 9.75 2.70
C LEU A 106 9.85 10.75 2.09
N GLU A 107 9.39 11.61 1.21
CA GLU A 107 10.18 12.70 0.61
C GLU A 107 10.69 13.66 1.67
N LEU A 108 9.85 14.11 2.60
CA LEU A 108 10.23 14.95 3.73
C LEU A 108 11.25 14.27 4.65
N ALA A 109 11.23 12.94 4.72
CA ALA A 109 12.23 12.16 5.45
C ALA A 109 13.54 11.92 4.65
N GLY A 110 13.67 12.52 3.46
CA GLY A 110 14.86 12.46 2.63
C GLY A 110 14.90 11.36 1.57
N ALA A 111 13.78 10.65 1.37
CA ALA A 111 13.73 9.61 0.34
C ALA A 111 13.68 10.22 -1.07
N GLU A 112 14.57 9.80 -1.95
CA GLU A 112 14.57 10.19 -3.35
C GLU A 112 13.68 9.27 -4.21
N ARG A 113 13.47 8.06 -3.77
CA ARG A 113 12.69 7.03 -4.45
C ARG A 113 11.88 6.23 -3.45
N VAL A 114 10.76 5.69 -3.91
CA VAL A 114 9.93 4.77 -3.14
C VAL A 114 9.70 3.50 -3.94
N HIS A 115 9.67 2.39 -3.25
CA HIS A 115 9.47 1.06 -3.82
C HIS A 115 8.22 0.41 -3.23
N LEU A 116 7.60 -0.44 -4.02
CA LEU A 116 6.52 -1.33 -3.59
C LEU A 116 6.45 -2.57 -4.46
N GLU A 117 5.66 -3.53 -4.01
CA GLU A 117 5.42 -4.79 -4.72
C GLU A 117 3.93 -5.11 -4.75
N THR A 118 3.50 -5.75 -5.81
CA THR A 118 2.15 -6.32 -5.93
C THR A 118 2.19 -7.61 -6.74
N PRO A 119 1.26 -8.57 -6.51
CA PRO A 119 1.18 -9.74 -7.38
C PRO A 119 1.05 -9.35 -8.85
N ALA A 120 1.79 -10.02 -9.72
CA ALA A 120 1.77 -9.74 -11.16
C ALA A 120 0.38 -9.95 -11.78
N ASP A 121 -0.38 -10.90 -11.26
CA ASP A 121 -1.75 -11.19 -11.71
C ASP A 121 -2.80 -10.18 -11.20
N ASN A 122 -2.43 -9.34 -10.26
CA ASN A 122 -3.28 -8.23 -9.81
C ASN A 122 -3.17 -7.05 -10.77
N VAL A 123 -3.66 -7.24 -11.97
CA VAL A 123 -3.57 -6.26 -13.06
C VAL A 123 -4.16 -4.90 -12.70
N PRO A 124 -5.31 -4.80 -12.02
CA PRO A 124 -5.84 -3.50 -11.59
C PRO A 124 -4.88 -2.73 -10.69
N ALA A 125 -4.19 -3.39 -9.75
CA ALA A 125 -3.20 -2.77 -8.88
C ALA A 125 -1.97 -2.31 -9.66
N VAL A 126 -1.44 -3.15 -10.54
CA VAL A 126 -0.29 -2.78 -11.39
C VAL A 126 -0.61 -1.53 -12.21
N ARG A 127 -1.76 -1.49 -12.87
CA ARG A 127 -2.21 -0.33 -13.64
C ARG A 127 -2.41 0.92 -12.78
N PHE A 128 -2.94 0.75 -11.57
CA PHE A 128 -3.09 1.84 -10.62
C PHE A 128 -1.74 2.47 -10.31
N TYR A 129 -0.72 1.67 -9.95
CA TYR A 129 0.59 2.18 -9.63
C TYR A 129 1.29 2.83 -10.84
N GLU A 130 1.17 2.25 -12.02
CA GLU A 130 1.70 2.87 -13.26
C GLU A 130 1.09 4.25 -13.50
N LYS A 131 -0.22 4.41 -13.32
CA LYS A 131 -0.90 5.72 -13.40
C LYS A 131 -0.44 6.71 -12.33
N GLN A 132 0.01 6.22 -11.18
CA GLN A 132 0.58 7.05 -10.13
C GLN A 132 2.05 7.42 -10.39
N GLY A 133 2.64 7.00 -11.49
CA GLY A 133 4.00 7.33 -11.88
C GLY A 133 5.05 6.29 -11.48
N TYR A 134 4.62 5.12 -11.02
CA TYR A 134 5.52 4.00 -10.77
C TYR A 134 5.89 3.30 -12.07
N ARG A 135 7.12 2.80 -12.13
CA ARG A 135 7.60 1.96 -13.23
C ARG A 135 7.95 0.58 -12.71
N ILE A 136 7.71 -0.43 -13.51
CA ILE A 136 8.10 -1.81 -13.21
C ILE A 136 9.61 -1.94 -13.35
N LEU A 137 10.27 -2.41 -12.29
CA LEU A 137 11.72 -2.69 -12.30
C LEU A 137 12.02 -4.16 -12.56
N ALA A 138 11.23 -5.05 -11.98
CA ALA A 138 11.49 -6.46 -12.01
C ALA A 138 10.23 -7.29 -11.78
N LEU A 139 10.26 -8.49 -12.32
CA LEU A 139 9.32 -9.56 -12.01
C LEU A 139 10.09 -10.62 -11.22
N ARG A 140 9.63 -10.97 -10.02
CA ARG A 140 10.32 -11.91 -9.13
C ARG A 140 9.35 -12.89 -8.51
N PRO A 141 9.78 -14.14 -8.23
CA PRO A 141 8.98 -15.04 -7.43
C PRO A 141 8.74 -14.43 -6.03
N ASP A 142 7.49 -14.46 -5.57
CA ASP A 142 7.19 -14.14 -4.19
C ASP A 142 7.50 -15.36 -3.31
N GLY A 143 8.54 -15.26 -2.50
CA GLY A 143 9.00 -16.33 -1.62
C GLY A 143 8.27 -16.41 -0.28
N ARG A 144 7.23 -15.61 -0.06
CA ARG A 144 6.53 -15.54 1.24
C ARG A 144 5.73 -16.81 1.56
N ASP A 145 5.24 -17.48 0.56
CA ASP A 145 4.53 -18.75 0.72
C ASP A 145 5.01 -19.78 -0.33
N ALA A 146 5.86 -20.71 0.10
CA ALA A 146 6.38 -21.77 -0.77
C ALA A 146 5.28 -22.70 -1.31
N ALA A 147 4.13 -22.80 -0.62
CA ALA A 147 2.98 -23.59 -1.05
C ALA A 147 2.14 -22.89 -2.12
N GLN A 148 2.29 -21.58 -2.27
CA GLN A 148 1.61 -20.78 -3.28
C GLN A 148 2.58 -19.78 -3.93
N PRO A 149 3.52 -20.28 -4.73
CA PRO A 149 4.44 -19.41 -5.43
C PRO A 149 3.65 -18.58 -6.45
N PHE A 150 3.71 -17.28 -6.32
CA PHE A 150 3.23 -16.36 -7.34
C PHE A 150 4.33 -15.35 -7.68
N MET A 151 4.20 -14.75 -8.86
CA MET A 151 5.14 -13.73 -9.28
C MET A 151 4.67 -12.36 -8.74
N SER A 152 5.62 -11.59 -8.22
CA SER A 152 5.41 -10.20 -7.84
C SER A 152 6.13 -9.27 -8.79
N VAL A 153 5.49 -8.18 -9.15
CA VAL A 153 6.15 -7.04 -9.80
C VAL A 153 6.68 -6.09 -8.74
N HIS A 154 7.93 -5.71 -8.91
CA HIS A 154 8.58 -4.65 -8.14
C HIS A 154 8.47 -3.34 -8.91
N LEU A 155 7.96 -2.31 -8.25
CA LEU A 155 7.77 -1.00 -8.83
C LEU A 155 8.53 0.06 -8.05
N GLU A 156 8.95 1.10 -8.74
CA GLU A 156 9.67 2.24 -8.20
C GLU A 156 9.07 3.54 -8.72
N LYS A 157 9.03 4.54 -7.86
CA LYS A 157 8.77 5.92 -8.24
C LYS A 157 9.84 6.85 -7.71
N ARG A 158 10.30 7.77 -8.53
CA ARG A 158 11.16 8.86 -8.11
C ARG A 158 10.31 9.95 -7.45
N LEU A 159 10.67 10.35 -6.24
CA LEU A 159 9.92 11.33 -5.45
C LEU A 159 10.43 12.75 -5.65
N MET A 160 11.75 12.92 -5.68
CA MET A 160 12.35 14.25 -5.85
C MET A 160 12.73 14.47 -7.31
N PRO A 161 12.43 15.62 -7.90
CA PRO A 161 13.13 16.03 -9.09
C PRO A 161 14.63 16.06 -8.72
N PHE A 162 15.46 15.55 -9.60
CA PHE A 162 16.89 15.64 -9.48
C PHE A 162 17.23 17.13 -9.24
N ALA A 163 17.80 17.46 -8.08
CA ALA A 163 18.49 18.73 -7.88
C ALA A 163 19.80 18.64 -8.65
N GLY A 164 19.69 18.47 -9.96
CA GLY A 164 20.75 18.40 -10.89
C GLY A 164 20.82 19.74 -11.61
N ASP A 165 21.93 20.37 -11.44
CA ASP A 165 22.42 21.48 -12.25
C ASP A 165 21.64 22.79 -12.06
N VAL A 166 21.87 23.44 -10.93
CA VAL A 166 22.01 24.88 -10.98
C VAL A 166 23.39 25.08 -11.64
N GLY A 167 23.38 25.17 -12.97
CA GLY A 167 24.57 25.56 -13.70
C GLY A 167 25.13 26.83 -13.08
N HIS A 168 26.32 26.72 -12.54
CA HIS A 168 27.17 27.88 -12.38
C HIS A 168 27.55 28.29 -13.80
N GLU A 169 26.81 29.22 -14.35
CA GLU A 169 27.33 30.07 -15.39
C GLU A 169 28.09 31.20 -14.70
N ASP A 170 29.43 31.13 -14.77
CA ASP A 170 30.31 32.25 -14.59
C ASP A 170 30.28 33.15 -15.84
#